data_8ac24074ed9ec0a791041cf093fc0452
#
_entry.id   8ac24074ed9ec0a791041cf093fc0452
#
_cell.length_a   1.000
_cell.length_b   1.000
_cell.length_c   1.000
_cell.angle_alpha   90.00
_cell.angle_beta   90.00
_cell.angle_gamma   90.00
#
_symmetry.space_group_name_H-M   'P 1'
#
loop_
_entity.id
_entity.type
_entity.pdbx_description
1 polymer ?
#
loop_
_entity_poly.entity_id
_entity_poly.type
_entity_poly.pdbx_seq_one_letter_code
_entity_poly.pdbx_strand_id
1 'polypeptide(L)'
;MSPPSHGPEGERAKNLVTRLAARLRSHVLWDSLLIFMPPMLAAIFIAFSLYRADWMSPLAFLLMATCLAVFGLLAATLRYRPLIPSVPAAAQLIDRQAESKDRFLTLATLASSAQPANFVARLRQETVSFGERIQFGRDFPYKLKQSFYRSLAASMVAAVLFHLLIPVAASVIGPVSVQQKLRQVAAKMAEKESLKSLAQELNALAAKLDDPKTTPEEKQAAAEELEKKIE
;
A
#
# COMPACT_ATOMS: atom_id res chain seq x y z
N MET A 1 22.83 50.28 -11.72
CA MET A 1 22.51 49.69 -10.40
C MET A 1 22.69 48.19 -10.52
N SER A 2 23.79 47.67 -10.01
CA SER A 2 24.02 46.21 -10.01
C SER A 2 23.08 45.54 -9.02
N PRO A 3 22.48 44.38 -9.33
CA PRO A 3 21.63 43.68 -8.40
C PRO A 3 22.46 43.30 -7.15
N PRO A 4 21.87 43.39 -5.93
CA PRO A 4 22.58 43.06 -4.72
C PRO A 4 23.01 41.58 -4.80
N SER A 5 24.32 41.37 -4.79
CA SER A 5 24.92 40.04 -4.72
C SER A 5 24.31 39.31 -3.51
N HIS A 6 23.57 38.24 -3.76
CA HIS A 6 23.12 37.34 -2.69
C HIS A 6 24.39 36.79 -2.01
N GLY A 7 24.78 37.38 -0.89
CA GLY A 7 25.97 36.95 -0.18
C GLY A 7 25.85 35.46 0.20
N PRO A 8 26.96 34.70 0.29
CA PRO A 8 26.98 33.26 0.54
C PRO A 8 26.21 32.85 1.82
N GLU A 9 26.04 33.76 2.75
CA GLU A 9 25.28 33.55 4.00
C GLU A 9 23.76 33.47 3.80
N GLY A 10 23.21 34.31 2.89
CA GLY A 10 21.76 34.24 2.59
C GLY A 10 21.37 32.95 1.87
N GLU A 11 22.24 32.41 1.04
CA GLU A 11 22.06 31.13 0.39
C GLU A 11 22.15 29.99 1.39
N ARG A 12 23.02 30.04 2.40
CA ARG A 12 23.13 29.04 3.46
C ARG A 12 21.83 28.92 4.28
N ALA A 13 21.28 30.05 4.73
CA ALA A 13 20.02 30.05 5.48
C ALA A 13 18.84 29.51 4.64
N LYS A 14 18.73 29.93 3.37
CA LYS A 14 17.72 29.42 2.45
C LYS A 14 17.89 27.92 2.18
N ASN A 15 19.12 27.46 2.01
CA ASN A 15 19.45 26.05 1.80
C ASN A 15 19.10 25.20 3.03
N LEU A 16 19.27 25.71 4.26
CA LEU A 16 18.84 25.03 5.47
C LEU A 16 17.33 24.81 5.48
N VAL A 17 16.56 25.89 5.22
CA VAL A 17 15.09 25.80 5.20
C VAL A 17 14.61 24.85 4.09
N THR A 18 15.20 24.92 2.90
CA THR A 18 14.82 24.03 1.79
C THR A 18 15.19 22.58 2.06
N ARG A 19 16.34 22.30 2.66
CA ARG A 19 16.74 20.94 3.08
C ARG A 19 15.79 20.39 4.14
N LEU A 20 15.39 21.19 5.14
CA LEU A 20 14.40 20.75 6.11
C LEU A 20 13.05 20.51 5.47
N ALA A 21 12.58 21.40 4.60
CA ALA A 21 11.35 21.23 3.87
C ALA A 21 11.35 19.93 3.05
N ALA A 22 12.45 19.62 2.36
CA ALA A 22 12.62 18.37 1.63
C ALA A 22 12.57 17.15 2.55
N ARG A 23 13.24 17.19 3.71
CA ARG A 23 13.21 16.11 4.70
C ARG A 23 11.81 15.91 5.28
N LEU A 24 11.11 16.99 5.64
CA LEU A 24 9.73 16.90 6.12
C LEU A 24 8.77 16.35 5.06
N ARG A 25 8.96 16.71 3.80
CA ARG A 25 8.21 16.11 2.67
C ARG A 25 8.44 14.60 2.59
N SER A 26 9.70 14.17 2.72
CA SER A 26 10.02 12.73 2.77
C SER A 26 9.34 12.04 3.96
N HIS A 27 9.33 12.64 5.16
CA HIS A 27 8.64 12.08 6.32
C HIS A 27 7.13 11.94 6.09
N VAL A 28 6.49 12.96 5.50
CA VAL A 28 5.05 12.93 5.18
C VAL A 28 4.74 11.87 4.11
N LEU A 29 5.62 11.71 3.12
CA LEU A 29 5.49 10.67 2.10
C LEU A 29 5.57 9.27 2.72
N TRP A 30 6.57 9.03 3.58
CA TRP A 30 6.69 7.77 4.30
C TRP A 30 5.50 7.50 5.21
N ASP A 31 5.02 8.50 5.95
CA ASP A 31 3.81 8.39 6.76
C ASP A 31 2.59 7.98 5.93
N SER A 32 2.45 8.58 4.75
CA SER A 32 1.33 8.29 3.86
C SER A 32 1.40 6.88 3.28
N LEU A 33 2.59 6.45 2.83
CA LEU A 33 2.81 5.10 2.32
C LEU A 33 2.61 4.04 3.40
N LEU A 34 3.22 4.23 4.57
CA LEU A 34 3.18 3.26 5.67
C LEU A 34 1.77 3.03 6.24
N ILE A 35 0.88 4.03 6.20
CA ILE A 35 -0.51 3.85 6.65
C ILE A 35 -1.29 2.93 5.70
N PHE A 36 -1.06 3.03 4.38
CA PHE A 36 -1.81 2.25 3.38
C PHE A 36 -1.17 0.91 3.07
N MET A 37 0.13 0.73 3.33
CA MET A 37 0.86 -0.50 3.02
C MET A 37 0.30 -1.74 3.77
N PRO A 38 0.07 -1.72 5.09
CA PRO A 38 -0.45 -2.88 5.79
C PRO A 38 -1.82 -3.35 5.31
N PRO A 39 -2.86 -2.51 5.17
CA PRO A 39 -4.16 -2.98 4.68
C PRO A 39 -4.10 -3.43 3.22
N MET A 40 -3.26 -2.82 2.38
CA MET A 40 -3.05 -3.27 1.01
C MET A 40 -2.43 -4.68 0.97
N LEU A 41 -1.38 -4.93 1.76
CA LEU A 41 -0.77 -6.25 1.84
C LEU A 41 -1.72 -7.30 2.41
N ALA A 42 -2.52 -6.95 3.42
CA ALA A 42 -3.55 -7.84 3.97
C ALA A 42 -4.61 -8.18 2.92
N ALA A 43 -5.07 -7.21 2.14
CA ALA A 43 -6.03 -7.43 1.06
C ALA A 43 -5.46 -8.32 -0.06
N ILE A 44 -4.20 -8.12 -0.44
CA ILE A 44 -3.51 -9.00 -1.41
C ILE A 44 -3.36 -10.42 -0.85
N PHE A 45 -3.02 -10.55 0.43
CA PHE A 45 -2.92 -11.86 1.10
C PHE A 45 -4.27 -12.58 1.15
N ILE A 46 -5.36 -11.88 1.44
CA ILE A 46 -6.72 -12.42 1.41
C ILE A 46 -7.06 -12.88 -0.02
N ALA A 47 -6.78 -12.05 -1.03
CA ALA A 47 -6.97 -12.41 -2.43
C ALA A 47 -6.17 -13.65 -2.84
N PHE A 48 -4.92 -13.75 -2.39
CA PHE A 48 -4.08 -14.92 -2.61
C PHE A 48 -4.67 -16.17 -1.93
N SER A 49 -5.19 -16.03 -0.71
CA SER A 49 -5.84 -17.14 -0.01
C SER A 49 -7.10 -17.64 -0.73
N LEU A 50 -7.91 -16.72 -1.29
CA LEU A 50 -9.07 -17.06 -2.12
C LEU A 50 -8.65 -17.74 -3.43
N TYR A 51 -7.57 -17.28 -4.06
CA TYR A 51 -7.00 -17.92 -5.24
C TYR A 51 -6.53 -19.35 -4.93
N ARG A 52 -5.82 -19.56 -3.80
CA ARG A 52 -5.39 -20.88 -3.35
C ARG A 52 -6.55 -21.83 -3.04
N ALA A 53 -7.68 -21.29 -2.58
CA ALA A 53 -8.91 -22.05 -2.32
C ALA A 53 -9.73 -22.34 -3.60
N ASP A 54 -9.20 -22.05 -4.80
CA ASP A 54 -9.87 -22.20 -6.10
C ASP A 54 -11.17 -21.37 -6.27
N TRP A 55 -11.36 -20.37 -5.42
CA TRP A 55 -12.52 -19.47 -5.52
C TRP A 55 -12.33 -18.34 -6.54
N MET A 56 -11.10 -18.19 -7.06
CA MET A 56 -10.75 -17.13 -7.97
C MET A 56 -9.82 -17.64 -9.09
N SER A 57 -10.06 -17.21 -10.32
CA SER A 57 -9.16 -17.51 -11.43
C SER A 57 -7.82 -16.75 -11.31
N PRO A 58 -6.73 -17.25 -11.90
CA PRO A 58 -5.43 -16.57 -11.90
C PRO A 58 -5.50 -15.15 -12.46
N LEU A 59 -6.29 -14.94 -13.52
CA LEU A 59 -6.49 -13.64 -14.14
C LEU A 59 -7.22 -12.66 -13.19
N ALA A 60 -8.27 -13.13 -12.52
CA ALA A 60 -9.03 -12.32 -11.55
C ALA A 60 -8.16 -11.93 -10.35
N PHE A 61 -7.32 -12.84 -9.85
CA PHE A 61 -6.35 -12.54 -8.80
C PHE A 61 -5.37 -11.43 -9.23
N LEU A 62 -4.78 -11.57 -10.42
CA LEU A 62 -3.80 -10.61 -10.94
C LEU A 62 -4.43 -9.22 -11.13
N LEU A 63 -5.63 -9.15 -11.69
CA LEU A 63 -6.38 -7.90 -11.83
C LEU A 63 -6.69 -7.27 -10.48
N MET A 64 -7.20 -8.06 -9.52
CA MET A 64 -7.52 -7.56 -8.18
C MET A 64 -6.29 -7.06 -7.43
N ALA A 65 -5.17 -7.81 -7.47
CA ALA A 65 -3.92 -7.40 -6.85
C ALA A 65 -3.40 -6.09 -7.46
N THR A 66 -3.46 -5.96 -8.79
CA THR A 66 -3.06 -4.73 -9.48
C THR A 66 -3.96 -3.55 -9.11
N CYS A 67 -5.28 -3.74 -9.12
CA CYS A 67 -6.23 -2.70 -8.70
C CYS A 67 -5.99 -2.25 -7.26
N LEU A 68 -5.76 -3.17 -6.33
CA LEU A 68 -5.46 -2.85 -4.93
C LEU A 68 -4.15 -2.06 -4.80
N ALA A 69 -3.10 -2.44 -5.53
CA ALA A 69 -1.83 -1.72 -5.53
C ALA A 69 -1.99 -0.29 -6.08
N VAL A 70 -2.67 -0.13 -7.20
CA VAL A 70 -2.95 1.19 -7.81
C VAL A 70 -3.81 2.04 -6.87
N PHE A 71 -4.87 1.46 -6.29
CA PHE A 71 -5.73 2.18 -5.35
C PHE A 71 -4.97 2.60 -4.09
N GLY A 72 -4.14 1.72 -3.52
CA GLY A 72 -3.30 2.03 -2.37
C GLY A 72 -2.32 3.18 -2.65
N LEU A 73 -1.67 3.15 -3.82
CA LEU A 73 -0.77 4.22 -4.25
C LEU A 73 -1.52 5.55 -4.47
N LEU A 74 -2.69 5.50 -5.12
CA LEU A 74 -3.53 6.67 -5.33
C LEU A 74 -4.00 7.27 -4.00
N ALA A 75 -4.47 6.45 -3.07
CA ALA A 75 -4.89 6.89 -1.74
C ALA A 75 -3.71 7.53 -0.97
N ALA A 76 -2.51 6.93 -1.04
CA ALA A 76 -1.31 7.49 -0.43
C ALA A 76 -0.94 8.85 -1.04
N THR A 77 -1.02 9.00 -2.36
CA THR A 77 -0.72 10.27 -3.04
C THR A 77 -1.76 11.36 -2.75
N LEU A 78 -3.04 11.01 -2.72
CA LEU A 78 -4.11 11.94 -2.35
C LEU A 78 -3.98 12.42 -0.91
N ARG A 79 -3.61 11.51 0.01
CA ARG A 79 -3.34 11.86 1.40
C ARG A 79 -2.08 12.73 1.55
N TYR A 80 -1.05 12.48 0.75
CA TYR A 80 0.22 13.20 0.79
C TYR A 80 0.07 14.67 0.43
N ARG A 81 -0.72 14.98 -0.62
CA ARG A 81 -0.86 16.34 -1.18
C ARG A 81 -1.19 17.43 -0.14
N PRO A 82 -2.25 17.30 0.70
CA PRO A 82 -2.61 18.33 1.66
C PRO A 82 -1.64 18.45 2.84
N LEU A 83 -0.79 17.44 3.05
CA LEU A 83 0.15 17.37 4.17
C LEU A 83 1.54 17.89 3.82
N ILE A 84 1.77 18.28 2.56
CA ILE A 84 3.08 18.80 2.12
C ILE A 84 3.39 20.08 2.90
N PRO A 85 4.47 20.11 3.71
CA PRO A 85 4.83 21.30 4.45
C PRO A 85 5.29 22.41 3.49
N SER A 86 4.77 23.60 3.70
CA SER A 86 5.22 24.79 3.00
C SER A 86 6.60 25.22 3.51
N VAL A 87 7.32 25.99 2.70
CA VAL A 87 8.62 26.56 3.11
C VAL A 87 8.52 27.41 4.37
N PRO A 88 7.50 28.28 4.54
CA PRO A 88 7.29 29.01 5.79
C PRO A 88 7.04 28.12 7.00
N ALA A 89 6.30 27.02 6.83
CA ALA A 89 6.06 26.06 7.92
C ALA A 89 7.37 25.36 8.36
N ALA A 90 8.24 25.02 7.41
CA ALA A 90 9.57 24.48 7.72
C ALA A 90 10.45 25.52 8.45
N ALA A 91 10.43 26.78 8.02
CA ALA A 91 11.15 27.86 8.66
C ALA A 91 10.68 28.09 10.11
N GLN A 92 9.36 28.04 10.35
CA GLN A 92 8.78 28.16 11.69
C GLN A 92 9.19 27.01 12.63
N LEU A 93 9.35 25.80 12.10
CA LEU A 93 9.85 24.67 12.89
C LEU A 93 11.32 24.86 13.27
N ILE A 94 12.15 25.40 12.35
CA ILE A 94 13.54 25.77 12.65
C ILE A 94 13.57 26.83 13.75
N ASP A 95 12.76 27.89 13.64
CA ASP A 95 12.71 28.97 14.61
C ASP A 95 12.35 28.47 16.02
N ARG A 96 11.41 27.56 16.11
CA ARG A 96 11.04 26.92 17.39
C ARG A 96 12.17 26.09 17.98
N GLN A 97 12.86 25.30 17.16
CA GLN A 97 13.93 24.41 17.62
C GLN A 97 15.20 25.18 17.99
N ALA A 98 15.52 26.23 17.23
CA ALA A 98 16.71 27.05 17.45
C ALA A 98 16.46 28.23 18.41
N GLU A 99 15.22 28.43 18.87
CA GLU A 99 14.79 29.60 19.65
C GLU A 99 15.17 30.94 18.99
N SER A 100 15.09 30.98 17.64
CA SER A 100 15.60 32.08 16.84
C SER A 100 14.60 33.24 16.64
N LYS A 101 13.48 33.25 17.36
CA LYS A 101 12.50 34.36 17.36
C LYS A 101 12.04 34.75 15.96
N ASP A 102 11.54 33.79 15.20
CA ASP A 102 10.96 33.94 13.85
C ASP A 102 11.91 34.51 12.77
N ARG A 103 13.22 34.43 12.97
CA ARG A 103 14.23 34.94 12.01
C ARG A 103 14.24 34.15 10.71
N PHE A 104 14.15 32.83 10.76
CA PHE A 104 14.07 31.99 9.56
C PHE A 104 12.73 32.16 8.82
N LEU A 105 11.64 32.32 9.57
CA LEU A 105 10.32 32.59 8.99
C LEU A 105 10.34 33.95 8.29
N THR A 106 10.91 34.98 8.91
CA THR A 106 11.06 36.30 8.31
C THR A 106 11.88 36.23 7.03
N LEU A 107 13.03 35.54 7.03
CA LEU A 107 13.83 35.36 5.82
C LEU A 107 13.13 34.57 4.73
N ALA A 108 12.28 33.58 5.08
CA ALA A 108 11.55 32.77 4.13
C ALA A 108 10.36 33.52 3.50
N THR A 109 9.81 34.51 4.21
CA THR A 109 8.63 35.27 3.76
C THR A 109 8.97 36.64 3.17
N LEU A 110 10.18 37.17 3.45
CA LEU A 110 10.62 38.45 2.91
C LEU A 110 10.74 38.40 1.39
N ALA A 111 9.88 39.13 0.72
CA ALA A 111 10.04 39.42 -0.70
C ALA A 111 11.27 40.29 -0.89
N SER A 112 12.13 39.92 -1.85
CA SER A 112 13.47 40.51 -2.09
C SER A 112 13.49 42.03 -2.32
N SER A 113 12.37 42.69 -2.45
CA SER A 113 12.24 44.07 -2.92
C SER A 113 11.84 45.10 -1.87
N ALA A 114 11.51 44.71 -0.63
CA ALA A 114 10.76 45.61 0.28
C ALA A 114 11.56 46.12 1.50
N GLN A 115 12.83 45.73 1.69
CA GLN A 115 13.53 46.03 2.94
C GLN A 115 14.93 46.66 2.72
N PRO A 116 15.41 47.50 3.65
CA PRO A 116 16.77 48.05 3.59
C PRO A 116 17.82 46.93 3.56
N ALA A 117 18.77 47.03 2.63
CA ALA A 117 19.79 45.99 2.42
C ALA A 117 20.58 45.67 3.71
N ASN A 118 20.81 46.64 4.56
CA ASN A 118 21.54 46.47 5.83
C ASN A 118 20.79 45.62 6.84
N PHE A 119 19.45 45.74 6.92
CA PHE A 119 18.63 44.93 7.81
C PHE A 119 18.64 43.45 7.39
N VAL A 120 18.47 43.21 6.10
CA VAL A 120 18.47 41.84 5.54
C VAL A 120 19.85 41.20 5.71
N ALA A 121 20.93 41.93 5.52
CA ALA A 121 22.29 41.43 5.72
C ALA A 121 22.54 41.02 7.19
N ARG A 122 22.17 41.87 8.14
CA ARG A 122 22.25 41.55 9.58
C ARG A 122 21.42 40.37 9.97
N LEU A 123 20.18 40.29 9.49
CA LEU A 123 19.26 39.15 9.77
C LEU A 123 19.85 37.83 9.22
N ARG A 124 20.47 37.86 8.03
CA ARG A 124 21.16 36.71 7.44
C ARG A 124 22.32 36.24 8.30
N GLN A 125 23.19 37.16 8.75
CA GLN A 125 24.33 36.84 9.57
C GLN A 125 23.92 36.22 10.91
N GLU A 126 22.93 36.80 11.58
CA GLU A 126 22.38 36.25 12.82
C GLU A 126 21.76 34.85 12.61
N THR A 127 21.10 34.62 11.47
CA THR A 127 20.45 33.35 11.16
C THR A 127 21.45 32.21 10.90
N VAL A 128 22.62 32.51 10.35
CA VAL A 128 23.68 31.52 10.13
C VAL A 128 24.18 30.94 11.45
N SER A 129 24.39 31.75 12.48
CA SER A 129 24.87 31.29 13.80
C SER A 129 23.87 30.36 14.51
N PHE A 130 22.58 30.58 14.29
CA PHE A 130 21.54 29.66 14.77
C PHE A 130 21.49 28.38 13.94
N GLY A 131 21.70 28.50 12.62
CA GLY A 131 21.66 27.36 11.70
C GLY A 131 22.76 26.33 11.95
N GLU A 132 23.95 26.76 12.41
CA GLU A 132 25.06 25.87 12.75
C GLU A 132 24.77 24.94 13.93
N ARG A 133 23.84 25.32 14.81
CA ARG A 133 23.43 24.52 15.97
C ARG A 133 22.44 23.41 15.61
N ILE A 134 21.85 23.46 14.42
CA ILE A 134 20.79 22.53 14.00
C ILE A 134 21.40 21.28 13.39
N GLN A 135 21.14 20.15 14.01
CA GLN A 135 21.45 18.82 13.51
C GLN A 135 20.16 18.11 13.05
N PHE A 136 19.86 18.12 11.75
CA PHE A 136 18.62 17.57 11.21
C PHE A 136 18.33 16.12 11.63
N GLY A 137 19.38 15.30 11.82
CA GLY A 137 19.23 13.91 12.26
C GLY A 137 18.69 13.79 13.69
N ARG A 138 19.19 14.64 14.56
CA ARG A 138 18.89 14.66 15.99
C ARG A 138 17.64 15.47 16.31
N ASP A 139 17.51 16.65 15.71
CA ASP A 139 16.48 17.63 16.06
C ASP A 139 15.14 17.32 15.37
N PHE A 140 15.20 16.71 14.19
CA PHE A 140 14.02 16.32 13.40
C PHE A 140 14.06 14.82 13.04
N PRO A 141 14.06 13.89 14.03
CA PRO A 141 14.06 12.48 13.76
C PRO A 141 12.71 12.05 13.16
N TYR A 142 12.75 11.09 12.25
CA TYR A 142 11.53 10.43 11.81
C TYR A 142 11.01 9.51 12.91
N LYS A 143 9.77 9.72 13.34
CA LYS A 143 9.09 8.87 14.33
C LYS A 143 7.86 8.25 13.67
N LEU A 144 7.76 6.93 13.72
CA LEU A 144 6.59 6.21 13.28
C LEU A 144 5.36 6.64 14.09
N LYS A 145 4.29 7.01 13.39
CA LYS A 145 3.05 7.43 14.04
C LYS A 145 2.28 6.23 14.60
N GLN A 146 1.59 6.44 15.69
CA GLN A 146 0.74 5.41 16.29
C GLN A 146 -0.33 4.86 15.32
N SER A 147 -0.76 5.68 14.35
CA SER A 147 -1.67 5.27 13.29
C SER A 147 -1.14 4.11 12.44
N PHE A 148 0.18 4.05 12.20
CA PHE A 148 0.81 2.92 11.52
C PHE A 148 0.65 1.62 12.30
N TYR A 149 0.97 1.62 13.59
CA TYR A 149 0.84 0.42 14.42
C TYR A 149 -0.61 -0.07 14.53
N ARG A 150 -1.56 0.86 14.62
CA ARG A 150 -3.00 0.52 14.60
C ARG A 150 -3.43 -0.09 13.27
N SER A 151 -3.00 0.49 12.15
CA SER A 151 -3.26 -0.04 10.82
C SER A 151 -2.64 -1.42 10.63
N LEU A 152 -1.39 -1.61 11.07
CA LEU A 152 -0.70 -2.90 11.02
C LEU A 152 -1.42 -3.96 11.83
N ALA A 153 -1.76 -3.66 13.10
CA ALA A 153 -2.46 -4.60 13.97
C ALA A 153 -3.83 -5.00 13.40
N ALA A 154 -4.63 -4.02 12.95
CA ALA A 154 -5.93 -4.29 12.35
C ALA A 154 -5.81 -5.13 11.08
N SER A 155 -4.82 -4.85 10.23
CA SER A 155 -4.56 -5.59 8.99
C SER A 155 -4.12 -7.03 9.26
N MET A 156 -3.27 -7.25 10.26
CA MET A 156 -2.85 -8.59 10.67
C MET A 156 -4.03 -9.40 11.21
N VAL A 157 -4.85 -8.82 12.09
CA VAL A 157 -6.05 -9.48 12.63
C VAL A 157 -7.01 -9.85 11.50
N ALA A 158 -7.28 -8.93 10.58
CA ALA A 158 -8.15 -9.19 9.43
C ALA A 158 -7.59 -10.33 8.54
N ALA A 159 -6.29 -10.32 8.22
CA ALA A 159 -5.66 -11.35 7.41
C ALA A 159 -5.74 -12.73 8.07
N VAL A 160 -5.45 -12.83 9.38
CA VAL A 160 -5.52 -14.09 10.14
C VAL A 160 -6.95 -14.59 10.22
N LEU A 161 -7.92 -13.74 10.58
CA LEU A 161 -9.33 -14.13 10.66
C LEU A 161 -9.83 -14.65 9.31
N PHE A 162 -9.52 -13.95 8.22
CA PHE A 162 -9.91 -14.38 6.88
C PHE A 162 -9.27 -15.71 6.50
N HIS A 163 -7.98 -15.88 6.78
CA HIS A 163 -7.28 -17.14 6.50
C HIS A 163 -7.88 -18.33 7.27
N LEU A 164 -8.30 -18.12 8.50
CA LEU A 164 -8.97 -19.16 9.31
C LEU A 164 -10.41 -19.44 8.87
N LEU A 165 -11.12 -18.41 8.35
CA LEU A 165 -12.50 -18.56 7.91
C LEU A 165 -12.63 -19.24 6.54
N ILE A 166 -11.65 -19.12 5.65
CA ILE A 166 -11.68 -19.70 4.30
C ILE A 166 -11.90 -21.23 4.34
N PRO A 167 -11.13 -22.04 5.08
CA PRO A 167 -11.34 -23.48 5.11
C PRO A 167 -12.70 -23.86 5.74
N VAL A 168 -13.17 -23.11 6.74
CA VAL A 168 -14.49 -23.32 7.34
C VAL A 168 -15.58 -23.01 6.33
N ALA A 169 -15.50 -21.90 5.62
CA ALA A 169 -16.44 -21.55 4.57
C ALA A 169 -16.42 -22.56 3.42
N ALA A 170 -15.24 -23.05 3.03
CA ALA A 170 -15.11 -24.09 2.01
C ALA A 170 -15.77 -25.41 2.42
N SER A 171 -15.72 -25.78 3.71
CA SER A 171 -16.38 -27.00 4.22
C SER A 171 -17.91 -26.88 4.27
N VAL A 172 -18.43 -25.65 4.49
CA VAL A 172 -19.89 -25.40 4.59
C VAL A 172 -20.51 -25.23 3.20
N ILE A 173 -19.83 -24.54 2.28
CA ILE A 173 -20.36 -24.25 0.94
C ILE A 173 -20.25 -25.48 0.02
N GLY A 174 -19.47 -26.48 0.42
CA GLY A 174 -19.30 -27.75 -0.29
C GLY A 174 -18.50 -27.65 -1.60
N PRO A 175 -18.20 -28.77 -2.24
CA PRO A 175 -17.33 -28.82 -3.44
C PRO A 175 -18.08 -28.42 -4.73
N VAL A 176 -18.89 -27.35 -4.70
CA VAL A 176 -19.56 -26.81 -5.90
C VAL A 176 -18.56 -26.54 -7.01
N SER A 177 -17.32 -26.21 -6.65
CA SER A 177 -16.24 -25.92 -7.60
C SER A 177 -15.78 -27.15 -8.39
N VAL A 178 -15.73 -28.33 -7.75
CA VAL A 178 -15.25 -29.57 -8.41
C VAL A 178 -16.29 -30.06 -9.42
N GLN A 179 -17.57 -30.04 -9.02
CA GLN A 179 -18.67 -30.43 -9.94
C GLN A 179 -18.81 -29.48 -11.12
N GLN A 180 -18.69 -28.15 -10.89
CA GLN A 180 -18.72 -27.20 -11.98
C GLN A 180 -17.50 -27.34 -12.90
N LYS A 181 -16.30 -27.57 -12.35
CA LYS A 181 -15.11 -27.86 -13.15
C LYS A 181 -15.26 -29.13 -13.98
N LEU A 182 -15.78 -30.22 -13.37
CA LEU A 182 -16.04 -31.47 -14.09
C LEU A 182 -17.05 -31.29 -15.23
N ARG A 183 -18.15 -30.56 -14.98
CA ARG A 183 -19.14 -30.24 -16.04
C ARG A 183 -18.56 -29.37 -17.14
N GLN A 184 -17.69 -28.40 -16.82
CA GLN A 184 -17.01 -27.56 -17.82
C GLN A 184 -15.99 -28.38 -18.65
N VAL A 185 -15.23 -29.26 -17.99
CA VAL A 185 -14.28 -30.15 -18.69
C VAL A 185 -15.05 -31.14 -19.56
N ALA A 186 -16.13 -31.75 -19.08
CA ALA A 186 -16.98 -32.63 -19.84
C ALA A 186 -17.63 -31.94 -21.05
N ALA A 187 -18.08 -30.68 -20.90
CA ALA A 187 -18.61 -29.88 -22.00
C ALA A 187 -17.57 -29.60 -23.08
N LYS A 188 -16.32 -29.24 -22.69
CA LYS A 188 -15.21 -29.03 -23.61
C LYS A 188 -14.76 -30.32 -24.30
N MET A 189 -14.82 -31.47 -23.63
CA MET A 189 -14.49 -32.77 -24.20
C MET A 189 -15.58 -33.26 -25.14
N ALA A 190 -16.85 -32.93 -24.90
CA ALA A 190 -17.97 -33.27 -25.75
C ALA A 190 -17.94 -32.61 -27.14
N GLU A 191 -17.18 -31.50 -27.29
CA GLU A 191 -16.96 -30.85 -28.59
C GLU A 191 -16.06 -31.68 -29.53
N LYS A 192 -15.26 -32.62 -29.00
CA LYS A 192 -14.42 -33.51 -29.78
C LYS A 192 -15.07 -34.89 -29.85
N GLU A 193 -15.37 -35.33 -31.07
CA GLU A 193 -16.09 -36.59 -31.30
C GLU A 193 -15.39 -37.85 -30.73
N SER A 194 -14.06 -37.83 -30.67
CA SER A 194 -13.22 -38.88 -30.11
C SER A 194 -13.29 -38.97 -28.54
N LEU A 195 -13.86 -37.96 -27.89
CA LEU A 195 -13.89 -37.86 -26.43
C LEU A 195 -15.33 -37.88 -25.89
N LYS A 196 -16.33 -38.10 -26.72
CA LYS A 196 -17.75 -38.13 -26.30
C LYS A 196 -18.05 -39.19 -25.22
N SER A 197 -17.44 -40.37 -25.32
CA SER A 197 -17.62 -41.42 -24.32
C SER A 197 -17.07 -41.01 -22.97
N LEU A 198 -15.90 -40.41 -22.94
CA LEU A 198 -15.27 -39.90 -21.70
C LEU A 198 -16.07 -38.74 -21.09
N ALA A 199 -16.61 -37.86 -21.94
CA ALA A 199 -17.48 -36.78 -21.52
C ALA A 199 -18.79 -37.27 -20.89
N GLN A 200 -19.35 -38.36 -21.39
CA GLN A 200 -20.54 -39.01 -20.81
C GLN A 200 -20.23 -39.65 -19.45
N GLU A 201 -19.09 -40.32 -19.31
CA GLU A 201 -18.63 -40.89 -18.05
C GLU A 201 -18.37 -39.78 -16.99
N LEU A 202 -17.72 -38.69 -17.38
CA LEU A 202 -17.48 -37.54 -16.50
C LEU A 202 -18.80 -36.90 -16.01
N ASN A 203 -19.80 -36.78 -16.88
CA ASN A 203 -21.10 -36.26 -16.52
C ASN A 203 -21.87 -37.23 -15.59
N ALA A 204 -21.76 -38.53 -15.81
CA ALA A 204 -22.36 -39.54 -14.94
C ALA A 204 -21.71 -39.54 -13.54
N LEU A 205 -20.42 -39.33 -13.48
CA LEU A 205 -19.67 -39.22 -12.22
C LEU A 205 -20.01 -37.92 -11.46
N ALA A 206 -20.12 -36.82 -12.20
CA ALA A 206 -20.58 -35.55 -11.63
C ALA A 206 -22.00 -35.64 -11.07
N ALA A 207 -22.89 -36.41 -11.71
CA ALA A 207 -24.25 -36.67 -11.24
C ALA A 207 -24.25 -37.53 -9.97
N LYS A 208 -23.35 -38.54 -9.87
CA LYS A 208 -23.20 -39.35 -8.63
C LYS A 208 -22.70 -38.53 -7.47
N LEU A 209 -21.81 -37.60 -7.69
CA LEU A 209 -21.31 -36.69 -6.66
C LEU A 209 -22.39 -35.69 -6.17
N ASP A 210 -23.40 -35.41 -7.02
CA ASP A 210 -24.50 -34.49 -6.74
C ASP A 210 -25.65 -35.15 -5.98
N ASP A 211 -25.72 -36.51 -6.00
CA ASP A 211 -26.78 -37.21 -5.33
C ASP A 211 -26.62 -37.16 -3.79
N PRO A 212 -27.58 -36.54 -3.07
CA PRO A 212 -27.56 -36.46 -1.61
C PRO A 212 -27.63 -37.81 -0.91
N LYS A 213 -27.99 -38.88 -1.64
CA LYS A 213 -28.09 -40.26 -1.10
C LYS A 213 -26.75 -41.01 -1.18
N THR A 214 -25.78 -40.54 -1.89
CA THR A 214 -24.46 -41.18 -2.01
C THR A 214 -23.66 -40.96 -0.75
N THR A 215 -23.15 -42.05 -0.17
CA THR A 215 -22.35 -42.01 1.06
C THR A 215 -21.01 -41.31 0.82
N PRO A 216 -20.39 -40.69 1.86
CA PRO A 216 -19.11 -40.04 1.71
C PRO A 216 -17.98 -40.98 1.21
N GLU A 217 -18.08 -42.29 1.54
CA GLU A 217 -17.12 -43.32 1.08
C GLU A 217 -17.28 -43.61 -0.42
N GLU A 218 -18.53 -43.66 -0.93
CA GLU A 218 -18.80 -43.85 -2.36
C GLU A 218 -18.36 -42.60 -3.19
N LYS A 219 -18.46 -41.41 -2.62
CA LYS A 219 -17.96 -40.17 -3.23
C LYS A 219 -16.43 -40.19 -3.32
N GLN A 220 -15.74 -40.68 -2.31
CA GLN A 220 -14.30 -40.79 -2.29
C GLN A 220 -13.79 -41.84 -3.30
N ALA A 221 -14.45 -43.02 -3.34
CA ALA A 221 -14.12 -44.05 -4.34
C ALA A 221 -14.34 -43.57 -5.78
N ALA A 222 -15.42 -42.81 -6.02
CA ALA A 222 -15.69 -42.23 -7.32
C ALA A 222 -14.65 -41.17 -7.72
N ALA A 223 -14.12 -40.41 -6.76
CA ALA A 223 -13.05 -39.43 -7.02
C ALA A 223 -11.71 -40.10 -7.33
N GLU A 224 -11.37 -41.19 -6.62
CA GLU A 224 -10.14 -41.98 -6.86
C GLU A 224 -10.19 -42.71 -8.22
N GLU A 225 -11.37 -43.22 -8.62
CA GLU A 225 -11.54 -43.84 -9.94
C GLU A 225 -11.36 -42.84 -11.07
N LEU A 226 -11.75 -41.60 -10.84
CA LEU A 226 -11.57 -40.50 -11.78
C LEU A 226 -10.11 -40.07 -11.94
N GLU A 227 -9.38 -40.00 -10.83
CA GLU A 227 -7.96 -39.66 -10.81
C GLU A 227 -7.15 -40.70 -11.58
N LYS A 228 -7.47 -41.98 -11.38
CA LYS A 228 -6.82 -43.12 -12.07
C LYS A 228 -7.11 -43.19 -13.58
N LYS A 229 -8.21 -42.58 -14.05
CA LYS A 229 -8.56 -42.54 -15.50
C LYS A 229 -8.00 -41.31 -16.20
N ILE A 230 -7.57 -40.31 -15.45
CA ILE A 230 -6.98 -39.06 -16.00
C ILE A 230 -5.44 -39.18 -16.11
N GLU A 231 -4.80 -40.02 -15.30
CA GLU A 231 -3.39 -40.41 -15.47
C GLU A 231 -3.25 -41.40 -16.65
#